data_08012171730b627a3ff4c804b8742dc3
#
_entry.id   08012171730b627a3ff4c804b8742dc3
#
_cell.length_a   1.000
_cell.length_b   1.000
_cell.length_c   1.000
_cell.angle_alpha   90.00
_cell.angle_beta   90.00
_cell.angle_gamma   90.00
#
_symmetry.space_group_name_H-M   'P 1'
#
loop_
_entity.id
_entity.type
_entity.pdbx_description
1 polymer ?
#
loop_
_entity_poly.entity_id
_entity_poly.type
_entity_poly.pdbx_seq_one_letter_code
_entity_poly.pdbx_strand_id
1 'polypeptide(L)' 'MAMNAQDLCAIQESLVAYKKLLDWLPALNELEVEMKADRINMINHLVKLCGTELNRLSEEYRKEV' A
#
# COMPACT_ATOMS: atom_id res chain seq x y z
N MET A 1 -16.61 -0.35 10.21
CA MET A 1 -16.94 -1.23 9.07
C MET A 1 -15.68 -2.01 8.68
N ALA A 2 -15.76 -3.32 8.68
CA ALA A 2 -14.61 -4.14 8.32
C ALA A 2 -14.44 -4.19 6.80
N MET A 3 -13.21 -4.01 6.33
CA MET A 3 -12.90 -4.17 4.91
C MET A 3 -12.78 -5.65 4.57
N ASN A 4 -13.33 -6.04 3.44
CA ASN A 4 -13.15 -7.40 2.93
C ASN A 4 -11.85 -7.53 2.13
N ALA A 5 -11.47 -8.75 1.78
CA ALA A 5 -10.22 -9.00 1.07
C ALA A 5 -10.18 -8.31 -0.29
N GLN A 6 -11.31 -8.21 -0.98
CA GLN A 6 -11.39 -7.55 -2.27
C GLN A 6 -11.09 -6.06 -2.16
N ASP A 7 -11.63 -5.38 -1.14
CA ASP A 7 -11.36 -3.97 -0.89
C ASP A 7 -9.89 -3.74 -0.56
N LEU A 8 -9.30 -4.60 0.26
CA LEU A 8 -7.89 -4.51 0.62
C LEU A 8 -6.98 -4.70 -0.60
N CYS A 9 -7.30 -5.64 -1.48
CA CYS A 9 -6.55 -5.83 -2.72
C CYS A 9 -6.64 -4.61 -3.61
N ALA A 10 -7.83 -4.00 -3.75
CA ALA A 10 -8.02 -2.80 -4.55
C ALA A 10 -7.20 -1.63 -4.00
N ILE A 11 -7.20 -1.45 -2.68
CA ILE A 11 -6.41 -0.41 -2.02
C ILE A 11 -4.92 -0.66 -2.24
N GLN A 12 -4.46 -1.88 -2.05
CA GLN A 12 -3.06 -2.24 -2.24
C GLN A 12 -2.60 -1.97 -3.67
N GLU A 13 -3.39 -2.35 -4.67
CA GLU A 13 -3.09 -2.09 -6.07
C GLU A 13 -3.02 -0.61 -6.36
N SER A 14 -3.93 0.18 -5.80
CA SER A 14 -3.94 1.64 -5.95
C SER A 14 -2.68 2.28 -5.34
N LEU A 15 -2.25 1.79 -4.20
CA LEU A 15 -1.03 2.27 -3.54
C LEU A 15 0.21 1.95 -4.36
N VAL A 16 0.29 0.77 -4.93
CA VAL A 16 1.42 0.36 -5.79
C VAL A 16 1.45 1.21 -7.06
N ALA A 17 0.29 1.49 -7.66
CA ALA A 17 0.19 2.34 -8.84
C ALA A 17 0.63 3.78 -8.52
N TYR A 18 0.22 4.30 -7.37
CA TYR A 18 0.62 5.63 -6.92
C TYR A 18 2.14 5.71 -6.69
N LYS A 19 2.72 4.68 -6.10
CA LYS A 19 4.17 4.60 -5.89
C LYS A 19 4.92 4.65 -7.23
N LYS A 20 4.47 3.91 -8.22
CA LYS A 20 5.08 3.92 -9.56
C LYS A 20 5.01 5.29 -10.20
N LEU A 21 3.89 5.99 -10.03
CA LEU A 21 3.72 7.35 -10.52
C LEU A 21 4.70 8.30 -9.83
N LEU A 22 4.86 8.19 -8.52
CA LEU A 22 5.82 9.00 -7.77
C LEU A 22 7.26 8.74 -8.22
N ASP A 23 7.61 7.48 -8.44
CA ASP A 23 8.95 7.12 -8.94
C ASP A 23 9.22 7.71 -10.32
N TRP A 24 8.20 7.79 -11.16
CA TRP A 24 8.32 8.31 -12.51
C TRP A 24 8.43 9.83 -12.53
N LEU A 25 7.76 10.55 -11.63
CA LEU A 25 7.77 12.01 -11.59
C LEU A 25 9.15 12.54 -11.17
N PRO A 26 9.71 13.51 -11.91
CA PRO A 26 11.00 14.08 -11.53
C PRO A 26 10.89 14.98 -10.29
N ALA A 27 11.89 14.90 -9.43
CA ALA A 27 12.01 15.81 -8.30
C ALA A 27 12.86 17.01 -8.77
N LEU A 28 12.35 18.23 -8.58
CA LEU A 28 12.96 19.45 -9.11
C LEU A 28 13.94 20.12 -8.12
N ASN A 29 13.87 19.75 -6.84
CA ASN A 29 14.73 20.30 -5.80
C ASN A 29 14.85 19.33 -4.63
N GLU A 30 15.71 19.65 -3.66
CA GLU A 30 15.96 18.79 -2.50
C GLU A 30 14.70 18.56 -1.65
N LEU A 31 13.88 19.59 -1.49
CA LEU A 31 12.63 19.48 -0.73
C LEU A 31 11.68 18.45 -1.38
N GLU A 32 11.55 18.51 -2.70
CA GLU A 32 10.71 17.55 -3.44
C GLU A 32 11.27 16.13 -3.35
N VAL A 33 12.60 15.96 -3.36
CA VAL A 33 13.24 14.67 -3.16
C VAL A 33 12.85 14.08 -1.80
N GLU A 34 12.95 14.89 -0.74
CA GLU A 34 12.58 14.45 0.61
C GLU A 34 11.10 14.12 0.73
N MET A 35 10.23 14.97 0.19
CA MET A 35 8.78 14.73 0.21
C MET A 35 8.42 13.46 -0.55
N LYS A 36 9.05 13.24 -1.69
CA LYS A 36 8.84 12.03 -2.48
C LYS A 36 9.27 10.78 -1.71
N ALA A 37 10.44 10.83 -1.07
CA ALA A 37 10.96 9.72 -0.26
C ALA A 37 10.02 9.41 0.91
N ASP A 38 9.51 10.44 1.60
CA ASP A 38 8.59 10.26 2.71
C ASP A 38 7.28 9.63 2.26
N ARG A 39 6.75 10.06 1.13
CA ARG A 39 5.52 9.48 0.57
C ARG A 39 5.71 8.03 0.16
N ILE A 40 6.84 7.72 -0.47
CA ILE A 40 7.15 6.33 -0.86
C ILE A 40 7.26 5.45 0.37
N ASN A 41 7.93 5.92 1.42
CA ASN A 41 8.06 5.19 2.68
C ASN A 41 6.68 4.93 3.31
N MET A 42 5.79 5.92 3.31
CA MET A 42 4.43 5.76 3.83
C MET A 42 3.64 4.76 3.00
N ILE A 43 3.74 4.82 1.67
CA ILE A 43 3.06 3.87 0.78
C ILE A 43 3.54 2.45 1.04
N ASN A 44 4.86 2.25 1.17
CA ASN A 44 5.42 0.93 1.48
C ASN A 44 4.87 0.40 2.81
N HIS A 45 4.75 1.25 3.82
CA HIS A 45 4.18 0.89 5.11
C HIS A 45 2.72 0.46 4.98
N LEU A 46 1.93 1.24 4.24
CA LEU A 46 0.51 0.94 4.03
C LEU A 46 0.31 -0.34 3.23
N VAL A 47 1.13 -0.58 2.21
CA VAL A 47 1.08 -1.82 1.42
C VAL A 47 1.37 -3.02 2.33
N LYS A 48 2.34 -2.88 3.22
CA LYS A 48 2.70 -3.93 4.17
C LYS A 48 1.55 -4.22 5.14
N LEU A 49 0.88 -3.18 5.64
CA LEU A 49 -0.27 -3.34 6.52
C LEU A 49 -1.42 -4.04 5.80
N CYS A 50 -1.69 -3.68 4.55
CA CYS A 50 -2.70 -4.36 3.74
C CYS A 50 -2.38 -5.84 3.57
N GLY A 51 -1.11 -6.17 3.30
CA GLY A 51 -0.65 -7.55 3.18
C GLY A 51 -0.84 -8.34 4.46
N THR A 52 -0.53 -7.74 5.61
CA THR A 52 -0.72 -8.36 6.92
C THR A 52 -2.20 -8.67 7.17
N GLU A 53 -3.08 -7.70 6.87
CA GLU A 53 -4.52 -7.88 7.06
C GLU A 53 -5.09 -8.94 6.11
N LEU A 54 -4.61 -8.98 4.87
CA LEU A 54 -5.01 -10.01 3.92
C LEU A 54 -4.62 -11.40 4.40
N ASN A 55 -3.42 -11.54 4.96
CA ASN A 55 -2.97 -12.81 5.52
C ASN A 55 -3.85 -13.23 6.71
N ARG A 56 -4.22 -12.30 7.57
CA ARG A 56 -5.10 -12.56 8.70
C ARG A 56 -6.46 -13.08 8.23
N LEU A 57 -7.05 -12.41 7.25
CA LEU A 57 -8.33 -12.81 6.69
C LEU A 57 -8.26 -14.18 6.02
N SER A 58 -7.17 -14.47 5.34
CA SER A 58 -6.95 -15.77 4.70
C SER A 58 -6.86 -16.88 5.75
N GLU A 59 -6.19 -16.65 6.86
CA GLU A 59 -6.10 -17.62 7.94
C GLU A 59 -7.45 -17.86 8.61
N GLU A 60 -8.25 -16.81 8.84
CA GLU A 60 -9.60 -16.95 9.38
C GLU A 60 -10.49 -17.78 8.46
N TYR A 61 -10.40 -17.53 7.16
CA TYR A 61 -11.16 -18.30 6.18
C TYR A 61 -10.80 -19.77 6.22
N ARG A 62 -9.52 -20.11 6.33
CA ARG A 62 -9.05 -21.49 6.44
C ARG A 62 -9.57 -22.19 7.69
N LYS A 63 -9.70 -21.47 8.80
CA LYS A 63 -10.21 -22.04 10.05
C LYS A 63 -11.68 -22.38 9.98
N GLU A 64 -12.44 -21.66 9.16
CA GLU A 64 -13.88 -21.87 9.00
C GLU A 64 -14.19 -23.03 8.06
N VAL A 65 -13.24 -23.40 7.22
CA VAL A 65 -13.37 -24.50 6.27
C VAL A 65 -12.79 -25.77 6.85
#